data_e94869f9dd57f3e3c85637bd3d73102b
#
_entry.id   e94869f9dd57f3e3c85637bd3d73102b
#
_cell.length_a   1.000
_cell.length_b   1.000
_cell.length_c   1.000
_cell.angle_alpha   90.00
_cell.angle_beta   90.00
_cell.angle_gamma   90.00
#
_symmetry.space_group_name_H-M   'P 1'
#
loop_
_entity.id
_entity.type
_entity.pdbx_description
1 polymer ?
#
loop_
_entity_poly.entity_id
_entity_poly.type
_entity_poly.pdbx_seq_one_letter_code
_entity_poly.pdbx_strand_id
1 'polypeptide(L)'
;MKSVFAAIDIGSNSTNLLIANSAGETIERIVRSTRLGAGVTKTGLLGAESIERTVSCISDYATLIEKHQVTEIRVVATAACRMASNTAEFFQQVKTASNFSPELISAEQEGELSFSGATTSFARSSSKQILVIDIGGASTELMLGADSLKTTVSLPFGAVTVSESELHRDPPRPEELTNAISLVSDAVDDAVHMNPEFAGADQIIGIAGTIVTVAAVELGLQQFDASKLHSMCLKREAVEDVFRTLATEPLIDRVFNPGLPRDRADIIVGGCCVLVAVMRRLQISELIVSQHNLLDGVINSLRDKNS
;
A
#
# COMPACT_ATOMS: atom_id res chain seq x y z
N MET A 1 -15.96 17.03 24.35
CA MET A 1 -15.12 15.82 24.30
C MET A 1 -14.13 16.02 23.18
N LYS A 2 -12.89 15.52 23.28
CA LYS A 2 -11.96 15.55 22.13
C LYS A 2 -12.45 14.52 21.12
N SER A 3 -12.67 14.92 19.87
CA SER A 3 -13.08 14.00 18.79
C SER A 3 -12.01 12.93 18.57
N VAL A 4 -12.44 11.70 18.39
CA VAL A 4 -11.60 10.56 18.02
C VAL A 4 -12.08 10.06 16.66
N PHE A 5 -11.18 9.89 15.72
CA PHE A 5 -11.46 9.51 14.34
C PHE A 5 -10.93 8.11 14.06
N ALA A 6 -11.62 7.38 13.18
CA ALA A 6 -11.13 6.12 12.67
C ALA A 6 -11.17 6.09 11.14
N ALA A 7 -10.18 5.43 10.57
CA ALA A 7 -10.12 5.09 9.16
C ALA A 7 -9.90 3.58 9.00
N ILE A 8 -10.68 2.94 8.12
CA ILE A 8 -10.43 1.56 7.67
C ILE A 8 -10.15 1.61 6.18
N ASP A 9 -9.05 1.01 5.78
CA ASP A 9 -8.68 0.77 4.39
C ASP A 9 -8.83 -0.72 4.07
N ILE A 10 -9.69 -1.04 3.11
CA ILE A 10 -9.91 -2.39 2.59
C ILE A 10 -9.13 -2.53 1.29
N GLY A 11 -7.86 -2.92 1.42
CA GLY A 11 -6.95 -3.13 0.31
C GLY A 11 -6.97 -4.55 -0.25
N SER A 12 -6.21 -4.77 -1.33
CA SER A 12 -6.14 -6.08 -2.00
C SER A 12 -5.45 -7.15 -1.16
N ASN A 13 -4.39 -6.80 -0.43
CA ASN A 13 -3.66 -7.74 0.43
C ASN A 13 -4.05 -7.62 1.90
N SER A 14 -4.27 -6.41 2.39
CA SER A 14 -4.49 -6.13 3.81
C SER A 14 -5.71 -5.26 4.04
N THR A 15 -6.31 -5.43 5.22
CA THR A 15 -7.34 -4.56 5.76
C THR A 15 -6.75 -3.87 6.99
N ASN A 16 -6.71 -2.55 6.96
CA ASN A 16 -5.95 -1.74 7.89
C ASN A 16 -6.85 -0.82 8.69
N LEU A 17 -6.52 -0.58 9.96
CA LEU A 17 -7.23 0.34 10.85
C LEU A 17 -6.25 1.41 11.37
N LEU A 18 -6.69 2.66 11.37
CA LEU A 18 -6.05 3.75 12.10
C LEU A 18 -7.10 4.43 12.98
N ILE A 19 -6.81 4.55 14.28
CA ILE A 19 -7.56 5.39 15.22
C ILE A 19 -6.65 6.54 15.63
N ALA A 20 -7.12 7.76 15.52
CA ALA A 20 -6.37 8.96 15.84
C ALA A 20 -7.22 9.98 16.62
N ASN A 21 -6.54 10.82 17.42
CA ASN A 21 -7.18 11.91 18.13
C ASN A 21 -7.40 13.15 17.24
N SER A 22 -8.03 14.18 17.78
CA SER A 22 -8.30 15.44 17.05
C SER A 22 -7.04 16.19 16.59
N ALA A 23 -5.87 15.92 17.18
CA ALA A 23 -4.61 16.46 16.72
C ALA A 23 -3.99 15.66 15.54
N GLY A 24 -4.55 14.49 15.22
CA GLY A 24 -4.02 13.56 14.22
C GLY A 24 -2.98 12.59 14.78
N GLU A 25 -2.79 12.57 16.11
CA GLU A 25 -1.85 11.63 16.74
C GLU A 25 -2.46 10.24 16.79
N THR A 26 -1.68 9.24 16.38
CA THR A 26 -2.09 7.83 16.37
C THR A 26 -2.36 7.33 17.78
N ILE A 27 -3.58 6.81 18.02
CA ILE A 27 -3.96 6.06 19.21
C ILE A 27 -3.70 4.58 18.97
N GLU A 28 -4.13 4.07 17.81
CA GLU A 28 -3.94 2.66 17.43
C GLU A 28 -3.81 2.53 15.93
N ARG A 29 -2.86 1.71 15.46
CA ARG A 29 -2.68 1.36 14.04
C ARG A 29 -2.51 -0.15 13.93
N ILE A 30 -3.37 -0.78 13.13
CA ILE A 30 -3.38 -2.23 12.93
C ILE A 30 -3.35 -2.53 11.44
N VAL A 31 -2.53 -3.50 11.06
CA VAL A 31 -2.44 -4.06 9.72
C VAL A 31 -2.74 -5.54 9.79
N ARG A 32 -3.71 -6.03 9.03
CA ARG A 32 -4.05 -7.46 8.93
C ARG A 32 -4.12 -7.92 7.48
N SER A 33 -3.41 -8.97 7.15
CA SER A 33 -3.47 -9.59 5.83
C SER A 33 -4.77 -10.39 5.69
N THR A 34 -5.71 -9.87 4.91
CA THR A 34 -6.99 -10.52 4.62
C THR A 34 -7.03 -11.12 3.23
N ARG A 35 -6.10 -10.69 2.33
CA ARG A 35 -5.93 -11.20 0.96
C ARG A 35 -7.24 -11.14 0.15
N LEU A 36 -7.99 -10.03 0.29
CA LEU A 36 -9.26 -9.86 -0.40
C LEU A 36 -9.12 -9.95 -1.92
N GLY A 37 -8.01 -9.46 -2.46
CA GLY A 37 -7.72 -9.43 -3.89
C GLY A 37 -7.17 -10.73 -4.48
N ALA A 38 -6.95 -11.79 -3.68
CA ALA A 38 -6.41 -13.04 -4.19
C ALA A 38 -7.29 -13.64 -5.29
N GLY A 39 -6.71 -13.88 -6.47
CA GLY A 39 -7.38 -14.46 -7.63
C GLY A 39 -8.37 -13.55 -8.36
N VAL A 40 -8.58 -12.30 -7.94
CA VAL A 40 -9.54 -11.37 -8.58
C VAL A 40 -9.17 -11.07 -10.02
N THR A 41 -7.88 -10.93 -10.34
CA THR A 41 -7.41 -10.72 -11.72
C THR A 41 -7.81 -11.84 -12.68
N LYS A 42 -7.90 -13.08 -12.19
CA LYS A 42 -8.26 -14.26 -13.00
C LYS A 42 -9.76 -14.49 -13.07
N THR A 43 -10.48 -14.20 -12.00
CA THR A 43 -11.89 -14.57 -11.85
C THR A 43 -12.87 -13.41 -12.02
N GLY A 44 -12.42 -12.17 -11.82
CA GLY A 44 -13.29 -10.99 -11.71
C GLY A 44 -14.17 -10.99 -10.46
N LEU A 45 -13.87 -11.85 -9.47
CA LEU A 45 -14.67 -12.03 -8.25
C LEU A 45 -13.79 -12.01 -7.01
N LEU A 46 -14.29 -11.42 -5.93
CA LEU A 46 -13.77 -11.62 -4.57
C LEU A 46 -14.10 -13.04 -4.12
N GLY A 47 -13.10 -13.81 -3.68
CA GLY A 47 -13.28 -15.18 -3.23
C GLY A 47 -14.03 -15.26 -1.89
N ALA A 48 -14.88 -16.26 -1.71
CA ALA A 48 -15.73 -16.41 -0.52
C ALA A 48 -14.92 -16.44 0.79
N GLU A 49 -13.83 -17.22 0.84
CA GLU A 49 -12.94 -17.27 2.01
C GLU A 49 -12.25 -15.95 2.32
N SER A 50 -11.87 -15.18 1.26
CA SER A 50 -11.24 -13.86 1.42
C SER A 50 -12.25 -12.83 1.93
N ILE A 51 -13.50 -12.91 1.46
CA ILE A 51 -14.62 -12.11 1.98
C ILE A 51 -14.82 -12.41 3.46
N GLU A 52 -14.95 -13.69 3.84
CA GLU A 52 -15.17 -14.12 5.24
C GLU A 52 -14.06 -13.60 6.16
N ARG A 53 -12.77 -13.77 5.78
CA ARG A 53 -11.63 -13.24 6.55
C ARG A 53 -11.69 -11.71 6.69
N THR A 54 -12.06 -11.01 5.63
CA THR A 54 -12.12 -9.54 5.63
C THR A 54 -13.28 -9.04 6.49
N VAL A 55 -14.46 -9.65 6.37
CA VAL A 55 -15.63 -9.31 7.18
C VAL A 55 -15.36 -9.57 8.67
N SER A 56 -14.75 -10.71 9.02
CA SER A 56 -14.33 -11.01 10.39
C SER A 56 -13.35 -9.98 10.93
N CYS A 57 -12.35 -9.60 10.13
CA CYS A 57 -11.38 -8.56 10.50
C CYS A 57 -12.06 -7.21 10.79
N ILE A 58 -13.00 -6.80 9.95
CA ILE A 58 -13.74 -5.52 10.12
C ILE A 58 -14.66 -5.59 11.35
N SER A 59 -15.24 -6.74 11.66
CA SER A 59 -16.02 -6.94 12.88
C SER A 59 -15.17 -6.78 14.14
N ASP A 60 -13.93 -7.32 14.15
CA ASP A 60 -12.99 -7.08 15.25
C ASP A 60 -12.65 -5.60 15.38
N TYR A 61 -12.47 -4.90 14.25
CA TYR A 61 -12.20 -3.45 14.25
C TYR A 61 -13.38 -2.65 14.78
N ALA A 62 -14.62 -3.08 14.52
CA ALA A 62 -15.80 -2.42 15.10
C ALA A 62 -15.77 -2.45 16.64
N THR A 63 -15.36 -3.56 17.23
CA THR A 63 -15.19 -3.69 18.68
C THR A 63 -14.13 -2.72 19.23
N LEU A 64 -13.01 -2.56 18.53
CA LEU A 64 -11.96 -1.60 18.92
C LEU A 64 -12.43 -0.15 18.79
N ILE A 65 -13.15 0.16 17.73
CA ILE A 65 -13.72 1.48 17.44
C ILE A 65 -14.70 1.90 18.54
N GLU A 66 -15.55 0.96 18.99
CA GLU A 66 -16.47 1.19 20.12
C GLU A 66 -15.70 1.41 21.43
N LYS A 67 -14.70 0.55 21.72
CA LYS A 67 -13.83 0.66 22.91
C LYS A 67 -13.14 2.03 22.99
N HIS A 68 -12.66 2.57 21.88
CA HIS A 68 -12.00 3.88 21.82
C HIS A 68 -12.97 5.05 21.71
N GLN A 69 -14.29 4.82 21.75
CA GLN A 69 -15.32 5.85 21.66
C GLN A 69 -15.14 6.78 20.46
N VAL A 70 -14.83 6.17 19.30
CA VAL A 70 -14.64 6.89 18.03
C VAL A 70 -15.92 7.67 17.69
N THR A 71 -15.76 8.96 17.36
CA THR A 71 -16.89 9.84 17.03
C THR A 71 -17.24 9.83 15.55
N GLU A 72 -16.25 9.63 14.68
CA GLU A 72 -16.43 9.56 13.23
C GLU A 72 -15.52 8.49 12.63
N ILE A 73 -16.05 7.78 11.65
CA ILE A 73 -15.36 6.73 10.92
C ILE A 73 -15.54 6.90 9.42
N ARG A 74 -14.49 6.59 8.66
CA ARG A 74 -14.55 6.43 7.22
C ARG A 74 -13.94 5.09 6.82
N VAL A 75 -14.69 4.29 6.04
CA VAL A 75 -14.26 2.97 5.57
C VAL A 75 -14.14 3.03 4.05
N VAL A 76 -12.94 2.90 3.54
CA VAL A 76 -12.64 2.97 2.11
C VAL A 76 -12.25 1.61 1.57
N ALA A 77 -12.66 1.31 0.34
CA ALA A 77 -12.26 0.11 -0.40
C ALA A 77 -11.63 0.51 -1.73
N THR A 78 -10.58 -0.20 -2.13
CA THR A 78 -9.68 0.20 -3.22
C THR A 78 -9.64 -0.83 -4.36
N ALA A 79 -8.50 -1.04 -5.00
CA ALA A 79 -8.31 -1.73 -6.27
C ALA A 79 -9.00 -3.10 -6.37
N ALA A 80 -8.91 -3.99 -5.37
CA ALA A 80 -9.57 -5.31 -5.44
C ALA A 80 -11.09 -5.19 -5.61
N CYS A 81 -11.70 -4.25 -4.89
CA CYS A 81 -13.14 -3.99 -4.98
C CYS A 81 -13.53 -3.27 -6.29
N ARG A 82 -12.64 -2.45 -6.88
CA ARG A 82 -12.88 -1.86 -8.21
C ARG A 82 -12.89 -2.91 -9.32
N MET A 83 -12.06 -3.95 -9.19
CA MET A 83 -11.94 -5.02 -10.20
C MET A 83 -13.02 -6.08 -10.10
N ALA A 84 -13.66 -6.24 -8.95
CA ALA A 84 -14.59 -7.34 -8.71
C ALA A 84 -16.05 -6.98 -9.00
N SER A 85 -16.79 -7.89 -9.63
CA SER A 85 -18.20 -7.68 -9.94
C SER A 85 -19.15 -7.96 -8.76
N ASN A 86 -18.68 -8.66 -7.70
CA ASN A 86 -19.47 -8.99 -6.50
C ASN A 86 -19.21 -8.06 -5.30
N THR A 87 -18.66 -6.88 -5.54
CA THR A 87 -18.32 -5.89 -4.49
C THR A 87 -19.55 -5.42 -3.71
N ALA A 88 -20.70 -5.26 -4.36
CA ALA A 88 -21.93 -4.86 -3.68
C ALA A 88 -22.38 -5.88 -2.62
N GLU A 89 -22.28 -7.18 -2.93
CA GLU A 89 -22.59 -8.27 -2.00
C GLU A 89 -21.62 -8.28 -0.82
N PHE A 90 -20.34 -8.08 -1.08
CA PHE A 90 -19.33 -7.95 -0.04
C PHE A 90 -19.61 -6.76 0.89
N PHE A 91 -19.94 -5.59 0.36
CA PHE A 91 -20.28 -4.40 1.17
C PHE A 91 -21.51 -4.63 2.04
N GLN A 92 -22.50 -5.36 1.53
CA GLN A 92 -23.68 -5.74 2.33
C GLN A 92 -23.30 -6.65 3.50
N GLN A 93 -22.39 -7.60 3.29
CA GLN A 93 -21.90 -8.47 4.37
C GLN A 93 -21.14 -7.66 5.42
N VAL A 94 -20.25 -6.74 5.01
CA VAL A 94 -19.55 -5.82 5.93
C VAL A 94 -20.55 -5.01 6.75
N LYS A 95 -21.56 -4.42 6.10
CA LYS A 95 -22.59 -3.64 6.78
C LYS A 95 -23.37 -4.46 7.80
N THR A 96 -23.70 -5.70 7.46
CA THR A 96 -24.43 -6.59 8.38
C THR A 96 -23.59 -6.96 9.60
N ALA A 97 -22.28 -7.20 9.42
CA ALA A 97 -21.40 -7.66 10.48
C ALA A 97 -20.89 -6.53 11.40
N SER A 98 -20.74 -5.32 10.89
CA SER A 98 -20.08 -4.21 11.61
C SER A 98 -20.91 -2.93 11.74
N ASN A 99 -22.06 -2.85 11.04
CA ASN A 99 -22.84 -1.64 10.83
C ASN A 99 -22.08 -0.51 10.07
N PHE A 100 -20.91 -0.79 9.50
CA PHE A 100 -20.17 0.15 8.66
C PHE A 100 -20.64 0.07 7.20
N SER A 101 -20.56 1.19 6.49
CA SER A 101 -20.86 1.27 5.07
C SER A 101 -19.57 1.62 4.31
N PRO A 102 -18.88 0.62 3.72
CA PRO A 102 -17.68 0.92 2.93
C PRO A 102 -18.03 1.74 1.70
N GLU A 103 -17.16 2.67 1.34
CA GLU A 103 -17.22 3.40 0.08
C GLU A 103 -16.14 2.90 -0.88
N LEU A 104 -16.51 2.67 -2.13
CA LEU A 104 -15.57 2.38 -3.19
C LEU A 104 -14.99 3.70 -3.70
N ILE A 105 -13.71 3.96 -3.41
CA ILE A 105 -13.04 5.16 -3.89
C ILE A 105 -12.40 4.94 -5.26
N SER A 106 -12.38 5.99 -6.10
CA SER A 106 -11.68 5.96 -7.39
C SER A 106 -10.17 5.95 -7.19
N ALA A 107 -9.42 5.63 -8.25
CA ALA A 107 -7.95 5.67 -8.21
C ALA A 107 -7.44 7.10 -7.94
N GLU A 108 -8.12 8.11 -8.48
CA GLU A 108 -7.81 9.53 -8.24
C GLU A 108 -8.00 9.91 -6.77
N GLN A 109 -9.14 9.51 -6.18
CA GLN A 109 -9.42 9.76 -4.75
C GLN A 109 -8.44 9.02 -3.84
N GLU A 110 -8.08 7.77 -4.20
CA GLU A 110 -7.05 7.01 -3.50
C GLU A 110 -5.70 7.73 -3.56
N GLY A 111 -5.32 8.25 -4.74
CA GLY A 111 -4.10 9.04 -4.93
C GLY A 111 -4.10 10.34 -4.11
N GLU A 112 -5.20 11.10 -4.09
CA GLU A 112 -5.32 12.33 -3.30
C GLU A 112 -5.14 12.07 -1.80
N LEU A 113 -5.82 11.06 -1.28
CA LEU A 113 -5.75 10.70 0.13
C LEU A 113 -4.36 10.13 0.48
N SER A 114 -3.79 9.25 -0.35
CA SER A 114 -2.46 8.67 -0.12
C SER A 114 -1.37 9.74 -0.17
N PHE A 115 -1.43 10.67 -1.14
CA PHE A 115 -0.50 11.79 -1.22
C PHE A 115 -0.60 12.70 0.01
N SER A 116 -1.81 13.09 0.40
CA SER A 116 -2.05 13.91 1.60
C SER A 116 -1.50 13.23 2.85
N GLY A 117 -1.77 11.94 3.03
CA GLY A 117 -1.28 11.17 4.17
C GLY A 117 0.24 11.05 4.17
N ALA A 118 0.82 10.55 3.06
CA ALA A 118 2.26 10.31 2.94
C ALA A 118 3.12 11.54 3.21
N THR A 119 2.63 12.73 2.83
CA THR A 119 3.36 13.99 2.93
C THR A 119 3.12 14.75 4.24
N THR A 120 2.24 14.28 5.12
CA THR A 120 1.84 14.99 6.36
C THR A 120 3.03 15.33 7.27
N SER A 121 4.01 14.43 7.39
CA SER A 121 5.18 14.61 8.27
C SER A 121 6.39 15.22 7.59
N PHE A 122 6.29 15.55 6.31
CA PHE A 122 7.42 16.15 5.58
C PHE A 122 7.16 17.63 5.31
N ALA A 123 8.23 18.42 5.35
CA ALA A 123 8.14 19.84 5.02
C ALA A 123 7.73 20.00 3.55
N ARG A 124 6.58 20.61 3.32
CA ARG A 124 6.09 20.93 1.98
C ARG A 124 6.60 22.31 1.56
N SER A 125 6.89 22.46 0.30
CA SER A 125 7.25 23.74 -0.32
C SER A 125 6.67 23.74 -1.73
N SER A 126 5.92 24.76 -2.08
CA SER A 126 5.34 24.93 -3.42
C SER A 126 6.38 24.94 -4.55
N SER A 127 7.68 25.13 -4.22
CA SER A 127 8.79 25.08 -5.17
C SER A 127 9.40 23.70 -5.37
N LYS A 128 9.01 22.67 -4.57
CA LYS A 128 9.58 21.32 -4.65
C LYS A 128 8.52 20.31 -5.04
N GLN A 129 8.80 19.55 -6.10
CA GLN A 129 7.94 18.45 -6.53
C GLN A 129 8.24 17.20 -5.72
N ILE A 130 7.21 16.60 -5.15
CA ILE A 130 7.26 15.34 -4.39
C ILE A 130 6.61 14.26 -5.24
N LEU A 131 7.31 13.17 -5.47
CA LEU A 131 6.74 11.93 -6.02
C LEU A 131 6.50 10.96 -4.87
N VAL A 132 5.24 10.59 -4.65
CA VAL A 132 4.88 9.51 -3.75
C VAL A 132 4.66 8.24 -4.57
N ILE A 133 5.29 7.14 -4.15
CA ILE A 133 5.16 5.81 -4.75
C ILE A 133 4.47 4.91 -3.74
N ASP A 134 3.27 4.42 -4.08
CA ASP A 134 2.50 3.45 -3.29
C ASP A 134 2.50 2.11 -4.01
N ILE A 135 3.17 1.09 -3.46
CA ILE A 135 3.16 -0.27 -4.03
C ILE A 135 2.24 -1.14 -3.20
N GLY A 136 0.99 -1.20 -3.65
CA GLY A 136 -0.06 -2.00 -3.05
C GLY A 136 -0.03 -3.48 -3.44
N GLY A 137 -1.14 -4.19 -3.18
CA GLY A 137 -1.28 -5.59 -3.58
C GLY A 137 -1.65 -5.75 -5.05
N ALA A 138 -2.59 -4.97 -5.57
CA ALA A 138 -3.09 -5.09 -6.94
C ALA A 138 -2.58 -4.01 -7.89
N SER A 139 -2.20 -2.85 -7.38
CA SER A 139 -1.80 -1.69 -8.17
C SER A 139 -0.60 -0.98 -7.55
N THR A 140 -0.03 -0.08 -8.33
CA THR A 140 1.01 0.87 -7.89
C THR A 140 0.61 2.25 -8.33
N GLU A 141 0.51 3.18 -7.38
CA GLU A 141 0.19 4.57 -7.64
C GLU A 141 1.48 5.41 -7.68
N LEU A 142 1.63 6.18 -8.77
CA LEU A 142 2.63 7.24 -8.89
C LEU A 142 1.89 8.58 -8.75
N MET A 143 2.21 9.32 -7.69
CA MET A 143 1.50 10.53 -7.30
C MET A 143 2.48 11.69 -7.21
N LEU A 144 2.34 12.69 -8.10
CA LEU A 144 3.23 13.85 -8.15
C LEU A 144 2.49 15.11 -7.71
N GLY A 145 3.11 15.88 -6.86
CA GLY A 145 2.57 17.14 -6.39
C GLY A 145 3.57 17.94 -5.58
N ALA A 146 3.12 19.03 -4.97
CA ALA A 146 3.89 19.87 -4.05
C ALA A 146 3.07 20.06 -2.74
N ASP A 147 2.34 21.16 -2.60
CA ASP A 147 1.42 21.38 -1.48
C ASP A 147 0.16 20.49 -1.57
N SER A 148 -0.23 20.12 -2.79
CA SER A 148 -1.33 19.22 -3.11
C SER A 148 -0.95 18.31 -4.27
N LEU A 149 -1.73 17.23 -4.47
CA LEU A 149 -1.59 16.36 -5.62
C LEU A 149 -1.81 17.13 -6.91
N LYS A 150 -0.90 17.00 -7.88
CA LYS A 150 -1.00 17.59 -9.22
C LYS A 150 -1.47 16.57 -10.25
N THR A 151 -0.88 15.39 -10.21
CA THR A 151 -1.21 14.28 -11.13
C THR A 151 -0.98 12.94 -10.45
N THR A 152 -1.76 11.95 -10.84
CA THR A 152 -1.62 10.57 -10.38
C THR A 152 -1.82 9.61 -11.54
N VAL A 153 -1.10 8.50 -11.51
CA VAL A 153 -1.30 7.35 -12.40
C VAL A 153 -1.31 6.09 -11.56
N SER A 154 -2.30 5.23 -11.80
CA SER A 154 -2.36 3.89 -11.20
C SER A 154 -1.93 2.86 -12.25
N LEU A 155 -0.84 2.16 -11.97
CA LEU A 155 -0.35 1.04 -12.76
C LEU A 155 -1.03 -0.25 -12.28
N PRO A 156 -1.48 -1.16 -13.19
CA PRO A 156 -2.18 -2.39 -12.81
C PRO A 156 -1.23 -3.49 -12.31
N PHE A 157 -0.17 -3.11 -11.62
CA PHE A 157 0.87 -3.98 -11.09
C PHE A 157 1.11 -3.68 -9.61
N GLY A 158 0.91 -4.70 -8.78
CA GLY A 158 1.21 -4.66 -7.35
C GLY A 158 1.85 -5.98 -6.92
N ALA A 159 2.15 -6.12 -5.64
CA ALA A 159 2.84 -7.30 -5.13
C ALA A 159 2.07 -8.61 -5.38
N VAL A 160 0.75 -8.61 -5.23
CA VAL A 160 -0.11 -9.79 -5.46
C VAL A 160 -0.25 -10.06 -6.95
N THR A 161 -0.61 -9.04 -7.74
CA THR A 161 -0.86 -9.22 -9.18
C THR A 161 0.37 -9.71 -9.90
N VAL A 162 1.55 -9.15 -9.66
CA VAL A 162 2.81 -9.60 -10.27
C VAL A 162 3.19 -11.00 -9.81
N SER A 163 3.02 -11.32 -8.53
CA SER A 163 3.30 -12.68 -8.03
C SER A 163 2.40 -13.73 -8.68
N GLU A 164 1.09 -13.43 -8.86
CA GLU A 164 0.13 -14.37 -9.43
C GLU A 164 0.23 -14.52 -10.96
N SER A 165 0.64 -13.46 -11.68
CA SER A 165 0.69 -13.47 -13.15
C SER A 165 2.03 -13.89 -13.72
N GLU A 166 3.14 -13.55 -13.05
CA GLU A 166 4.49 -13.69 -13.64
C GLU A 166 5.37 -14.72 -12.91
N LEU A 167 5.16 -14.95 -11.59
CA LEU A 167 6.02 -15.79 -10.79
C LEU A 167 5.35 -17.15 -10.52
N HIS A 168 5.70 -18.15 -11.32
CA HIS A 168 5.03 -19.47 -11.29
C HIS A 168 5.84 -20.55 -10.56
N ARG A 169 7.09 -20.25 -10.19
CA ARG A 169 7.98 -21.16 -9.47
C ARG A 169 8.48 -20.58 -8.17
N ASP A 170 8.95 -21.42 -7.28
CA ASP A 170 9.53 -21.03 -6.00
C ASP A 170 10.86 -21.78 -5.78
N PRO A 171 12.02 -21.10 -5.75
CA PRO A 171 12.17 -19.68 -6.11
C PRO A 171 11.85 -19.41 -7.60
N PRO A 172 11.47 -18.16 -7.94
CA PRO A 172 11.20 -17.77 -9.32
C PRO A 172 12.43 -17.96 -10.23
N ARG A 173 12.21 -18.30 -11.48
CA ARG A 173 13.28 -18.37 -12.48
C ARG A 173 13.74 -16.99 -12.93
N PRO A 174 15.00 -16.85 -13.39
CA PRO A 174 15.50 -15.57 -13.92
C PRO A 174 14.63 -14.98 -15.03
N GLU A 175 14.05 -15.83 -15.89
CA GLU A 175 13.16 -15.42 -16.97
C GLU A 175 11.86 -14.81 -16.44
N GLU A 176 11.26 -15.41 -15.39
CA GLU A 176 10.05 -14.91 -14.75
C GLU A 176 10.29 -13.53 -14.10
N LEU A 177 11.43 -13.39 -13.41
CA LEU A 177 11.83 -12.10 -12.82
C LEU A 177 12.07 -11.03 -13.89
N THR A 178 12.74 -11.40 -14.99
CA THR A 178 13.00 -10.48 -16.10
C THR A 178 11.70 -10.03 -16.75
N ASN A 179 10.77 -10.96 -17.02
CA ASN A 179 9.47 -10.63 -17.60
C ASN A 179 8.67 -9.71 -16.68
N ALA A 180 8.58 -10.03 -15.39
CA ALA A 180 7.89 -9.21 -14.40
C ALA A 180 8.43 -7.76 -14.37
N ILE A 181 9.76 -7.61 -14.30
CA ILE A 181 10.40 -6.29 -14.28
C ILE A 181 10.16 -5.55 -15.62
N SER A 182 10.21 -6.25 -16.77
CA SER A 182 10.00 -5.64 -18.08
C SER A 182 8.57 -5.11 -18.24
N LEU A 183 7.56 -5.92 -17.90
CA LEU A 183 6.15 -5.53 -17.97
C LEU A 183 5.86 -4.28 -17.12
N VAL A 184 6.38 -4.24 -15.90
CA VAL A 184 6.23 -3.05 -15.04
C VAL A 184 6.99 -1.86 -15.61
N SER A 185 8.19 -2.09 -16.18
CA SER A 185 9.00 -1.03 -16.80
C SER A 185 8.26 -0.38 -17.97
N ASP A 186 7.64 -1.18 -18.82
CA ASP A 186 6.86 -0.68 -19.97
C ASP A 186 5.69 0.19 -19.49
N ALA A 187 4.99 -0.23 -18.44
CA ALA A 187 3.90 0.57 -17.86
C ALA A 187 4.38 1.89 -17.21
N VAL A 188 5.58 1.88 -16.59
CA VAL A 188 6.21 3.10 -16.08
C VAL A 188 6.60 4.03 -17.22
N ASP A 189 7.13 3.49 -18.33
CA ASP A 189 7.46 4.28 -19.52
C ASP A 189 6.22 4.94 -20.13
N ASP A 190 5.11 4.23 -20.22
CA ASP A 190 3.84 4.77 -20.68
C ASP A 190 3.36 5.91 -19.77
N ALA A 191 3.46 5.71 -18.44
CA ALA A 191 3.11 6.74 -17.45
C ALA A 191 3.99 8.00 -17.59
N VAL A 192 5.31 7.83 -17.79
CA VAL A 192 6.26 8.93 -18.00
C VAL A 192 6.03 9.60 -19.36
N HIS A 193 5.68 8.84 -20.40
CA HIS A 193 5.35 9.40 -21.71
C HIS A 193 4.12 10.33 -21.63
N MET A 194 3.12 9.91 -20.86
CA MET A 194 1.93 10.74 -20.62
C MET A 194 2.20 11.93 -19.70
N ASN A 195 3.07 11.77 -18.71
CA ASN A 195 3.41 12.78 -17.70
C ASN A 195 4.94 12.80 -17.45
N PRO A 196 5.72 13.49 -18.29
CA PRO A 196 7.19 13.50 -18.17
C PRO A 196 7.74 14.04 -16.83
N GLU A 197 6.91 14.77 -16.10
CA GLU A 197 7.30 15.37 -14.83
C GLU A 197 7.57 14.32 -13.72
N PHE A 198 7.09 13.08 -13.85
CA PHE A 198 7.39 12.01 -12.88
C PHE A 198 8.90 11.75 -12.76
N ALA A 199 9.66 11.93 -13.83
CA ALA A 199 11.11 11.72 -13.84
C ALA A 199 11.92 12.89 -13.24
N GLY A 200 11.27 14.00 -12.86
CA GLY A 200 11.93 15.23 -12.39
C GLY A 200 11.61 15.64 -10.97
N ALA A 201 11.07 14.74 -10.13
CA ALA A 201 10.72 15.07 -8.75
C ALA A 201 11.97 15.33 -7.88
N ASP A 202 11.87 16.35 -7.03
CA ASP A 202 12.96 16.74 -6.11
C ASP A 202 13.08 15.81 -4.91
N GLN A 203 11.98 15.19 -4.51
CA GLN A 203 11.90 14.28 -3.37
C GLN A 203 11.01 13.07 -3.71
N ILE A 204 11.48 11.90 -3.34
CA ILE A 204 10.76 10.65 -3.55
C ILE A 204 10.35 10.09 -2.20
N ILE A 205 9.07 9.80 -2.02
CA ILE A 205 8.52 9.17 -0.80
C ILE A 205 7.92 7.83 -1.20
N GLY A 206 8.34 6.77 -0.51
CA GLY A 206 7.79 5.43 -0.68
C GLY A 206 6.87 5.05 0.48
N ILE A 207 5.69 4.52 0.15
CA ILE A 207 4.69 4.09 1.14
C ILE A 207 4.21 2.65 0.88
N ALA A 208 3.32 2.19 1.73
CA ALA A 208 2.69 0.88 1.72
C ALA A 208 3.61 -0.30 2.05
N GLY A 209 2.98 -1.47 2.07
CA GLY A 209 3.57 -2.66 2.69
C GLY A 209 4.80 -3.21 1.97
N THR A 210 4.91 -3.07 0.65
CA THR A 210 6.07 -3.54 -0.11
C THR A 210 7.32 -2.76 0.27
N ILE A 211 7.27 -1.43 0.18
CA ILE A 211 8.43 -0.57 0.46
C ILE A 211 8.84 -0.66 1.92
N VAL A 212 7.86 -0.64 2.84
CA VAL A 212 8.08 -0.80 4.28
C VAL A 212 8.73 -2.16 4.61
N THR A 213 8.30 -3.22 3.94
CA THR A 213 8.89 -4.57 4.15
C THR A 213 10.33 -4.63 3.62
N VAL A 214 10.60 -4.09 2.43
CA VAL A 214 11.97 -4.04 1.88
C VAL A 214 12.89 -3.26 2.82
N ALA A 215 12.45 -2.12 3.34
CA ALA A 215 13.21 -1.33 4.32
C ALA A 215 13.44 -2.09 5.65
N ALA A 216 12.44 -2.85 6.12
CA ALA A 216 12.55 -3.65 7.33
C ALA A 216 13.54 -4.82 7.17
N VAL A 217 13.55 -5.46 5.98
CA VAL A 217 14.52 -6.52 5.64
C VAL A 217 15.94 -5.94 5.53
N GLU A 218 16.11 -4.80 4.86
CA GLU A 218 17.40 -4.09 4.78
C GLU A 218 17.98 -3.80 6.16
N LEU A 219 17.15 -3.38 7.11
CA LEU A 219 17.56 -3.14 8.50
C LEU A 219 17.71 -4.42 9.33
N GLY A 220 17.34 -5.58 8.82
CA GLY A 220 17.36 -6.84 9.56
C GLY A 220 16.50 -6.82 10.83
N LEU A 221 15.34 -6.15 10.80
CA LEU A 221 14.50 -5.95 11.98
C LEU A 221 13.92 -7.27 12.49
N GLN A 222 14.27 -7.65 13.72
CA GLN A 222 13.69 -8.84 14.37
C GLN A 222 12.23 -8.63 14.79
N GLN A 223 11.85 -7.38 15.05
CA GLN A 223 10.50 -6.95 15.37
C GLN A 223 10.20 -5.66 14.59
N PHE A 224 8.96 -5.51 14.16
CA PHE A 224 8.54 -4.30 13.47
C PHE A 224 8.70 -3.08 14.37
N ASP A 225 9.39 -2.06 13.87
CA ASP A 225 9.63 -0.79 14.55
C ASP A 225 9.38 0.37 13.58
N ALA A 226 8.19 0.96 13.67
CA ALA A 226 7.78 2.05 12.82
C ALA A 226 8.69 3.28 12.94
N SER A 227 9.30 3.51 14.12
CA SER A 227 10.17 4.67 14.36
C SER A 227 11.50 4.59 13.61
N LYS A 228 11.99 3.38 13.35
CA LYS A 228 13.21 3.15 12.57
C LYS A 228 12.95 3.21 11.07
N LEU A 229 11.72 2.93 10.65
CA LEU A 229 11.34 2.87 9.25
C LEU A 229 10.86 4.23 8.72
N HIS A 230 10.12 4.99 9.54
CA HIS A 230 9.64 6.31 9.11
C HIS A 230 10.80 7.27 8.93
N SER A 231 10.83 7.94 7.78
CA SER A 231 11.91 8.84 7.33
C SER A 231 13.26 8.15 7.05
N MET A 232 13.31 6.81 6.99
CA MET A 232 14.50 6.08 6.54
C MET A 232 14.77 6.39 5.06
N CYS A 233 16.01 6.70 4.73
CA CYS A 233 16.47 6.77 3.35
C CYS A 233 16.79 5.35 2.84
N LEU A 234 16.02 4.88 1.87
CA LEU A 234 16.19 3.56 1.25
C LEU A 234 16.84 3.74 -0.12
N LYS A 235 18.08 3.30 -0.26
CA LYS A 235 18.87 3.40 -1.49
C LYS A 235 18.48 2.29 -2.48
N ARG A 236 18.60 2.59 -3.79
CA ARG A 236 18.34 1.61 -4.85
C ARG A 236 19.22 0.37 -4.74
N GLU A 237 20.51 0.55 -4.42
CA GLU A 237 21.43 -0.58 -4.23
C GLU A 237 20.93 -1.55 -3.16
N ALA A 238 20.45 -1.00 -2.02
CA ALA A 238 19.87 -1.81 -0.94
C ALA A 238 18.58 -2.54 -1.39
N VAL A 239 17.71 -1.87 -2.14
CA VAL A 239 16.52 -2.50 -2.73
C VAL A 239 16.89 -3.67 -3.64
N GLU A 240 17.91 -3.49 -4.49
CA GLU A 240 18.39 -4.53 -5.41
C GLU A 240 19.07 -5.69 -4.67
N ASP A 241 19.75 -5.43 -3.55
CA ASP A 241 20.36 -6.44 -2.71
C ASP A 241 19.29 -7.29 -1.99
N VAL A 242 18.30 -6.63 -1.39
CA VAL A 242 17.13 -7.30 -0.78
C VAL A 242 16.38 -8.12 -1.83
N PHE A 243 16.13 -7.56 -3.01
CA PHE A 243 15.49 -8.28 -4.11
C PHE A 243 16.25 -9.54 -4.48
N ARG A 244 17.58 -9.46 -4.71
CA ARG A 244 18.41 -10.63 -5.05
C ARG A 244 18.35 -11.72 -3.98
N THR A 245 18.42 -11.33 -2.71
CA THR A 245 18.33 -12.26 -1.59
C THR A 245 16.98 -12.99 -1.60
N LEU A 246 15.87 -12.23 -1.55
CA LEU A 246 14.53 -12.81 -1.44
C LEU A 246 14.10 -13.59 -2.69
N ALA A 247 14.56 -13.21 -3.89
CA ALA A 247 14.21 -13.87 -5.14
C ALA A 247 14.96 -15.19 -5.36
N THR A 248 16.11 -15.40 -4.71
CA THR A 248 16.89 -16.63 -4.83
C THR A 248 16.54 -17.69 -3.78
N GLU A 249 15.84 -17.29 -2.72
CA GLU A 249 15.43 -18.19 -1.66
C GLU A 249 14.05 -18.81 -1.94
N PRO A 250 13.87 -20.12 -1.72
CA PRO A 250 12.54 -20.72 -1.72
C PRO A 250 11.71 -20.18 -0.56
N LEU A 251 10.39 -20.18 -0.68
CA LEU A 251 9.46 -19.65 0.32
C LEU A 251 9.72 -20.20 1.73
N ILE A 252 10.06 -21.50 1.79
CA ILE A 252 10.32 -22.18 3.08
C ILE A 252 11.50 -21.56 3.85
N ASP A 253 12.48 -21.00 3.16
CA ASP A 253 13.64 -20.33 3.75
C ASP A 253 13.38 -18.80 3.85
N ARG A 254 12.76 -18.21 2.83
CA ARG A 254 12.45 -16.79 2.75
C ARG A 254 11.65 -16.28 3.95
N VAL A 255 10.74 -17.08 4.50
CA VAL A 255 9.92 -16.73 5.68
C VAL A 255 10.72 -16.45 6.96
N PHE A 256 12.00 -16.78 6.97
CA PHE A 256 12.88 -16.56 8.12
C PHE A 256 13.74 -15.31 8.00
N ASN A 257 13.66 -14.56 6.89
CA ASN A 257 14.40 -13.31 6.76
C ASN A 257 13.93 -12.31 7.82
N PRO A 258 14.86 -11.73 8.59
CA PRO A 258 14.53 -10.67 9.53
C PRO A 258 13.86 -9.49 8.80
N GLY A 259 12.81 -8.94 9.39
CA GLY A 259 12.05 -7.84 8.80
C GLY A 259 10.98 -8.25 7.80
N LEU A 260 10.95 -9.51 7.33
CA LEU A 260 9.92 -10.01 6.43
C LEU A 260 8.75 -10.63 7.21
N PRO A 261 7.53 -10.03 7.16
CA PRO A 261 6.34 -10.66 7.71
C PRO A 261 6.03 -11.98 6.97
N ARG A 262 5.77 -13.05 7.69
CA ARG A 262 5.52 -14.39 7.12
C ARG A 262 4.37 -14.41 6.12
N ASP A 263 3.33 -13.63 6.38
CA ASP A 263 2.14 -13.50 5.54
C ASP A 263 2.36 -12.64 4.28
N ARG A 264 3.57 -12.10 4.08
CA ARG A 264 4.01 -11.39 2.87
C ARG A 264 5.08 -12.13 2.07
N ALA A 265 5.65 -13.19 2.62
CA ALA A 265 6.80 -13.87 2.03
C ALA A 265 6.52 -14.46 0.63
N ASP A 266 5.29 -14.82 0.34
CA ASP A 266 4.85 -15.35 -0.96
C ASP A 266 4.64 -14.27 -2.04
N ILE A 267 4.42 -13.01 -1.64
CA ILE A 267 4.15 -11.91 -2.57
C ILE A 267 5.29 -10.87 -2.64
N ILE A 268 6.24 -10.92 -1.71
CA ILE A 268 7.27 -9.87 -1.61
C ILE A 268 8.17 -9.78 -2.83
N VAL A 269 8.47 -10.92 -3.48
CA VAL A 269 9.32 -10.94 -4.68
C VAL A 269 8.65 -10.20 -5.83
N GLY A 270 7.33 -10.39 -6.03
CA GLY A 270 6.55 -9.61 -7.00
C GLY A 270 6.58 -8.11 -6.68
N GLY A 271 6.42 -7.76 -5.40
CA GLY A 271 6.55 -6.37 -4.94
C GLY A 271 7.94 -5.78 -5.18
N CYS A 272 9.01 -6.57 -4.97
CA CYS A 272 10.38 -6.15 -5.29
C CYS A 272 10.58 -5.94 -6.80
N CYS A 273 10.01 -6.80 -7.67
CA CYS A 273 10.05 -6.59 -9.12
C CYS A 273 9.45 -5.22 -9.50
N VAL A 274 8.31 -4.86 -8.89
CA VAL A 274 7.68 -3.55 -9.11
C VAL A 274 8.59 -2.42 -8.64
N LEU A 275 9.10 -2.49 -7.40
CA LEU A 275 9.94 -1.42 -6.84
C LEU A 275 11.23 -1.22 -7.64
N VAL A 276 11.90 -2.32 -8.02
CA VAL A 276 13.11 -2.28 -8.84
C VAL A 276 12.83 -1.66 -10.21
N ALA A 277 11.73 -2.06 -10.88
CA ALA A 277 11.34 -1.50 -12.17
C ALA A 277 11.09 0.02 -12.08
N VAL A 278 10.29 0.46 -11.10
CA VAL A 278 9.97 1.88 -10.89
C VAL A 278 11.25 2.69 -10.60
N MET A 279 12.10 2.24 -9.67
CA MET A 279 13.33 2.97 -9.33
C MET A 279 14.31 3.05 -10.49
N ARG A 280 14.43 1.98 -11.31
CA ARG A 280 15.32 1.98 -12.47
C ARG A 280 14.81 2.90 -13.58
N ARG A 281 13.51 2.83 -13.90
CA ARG A 281 12.93 3.61 -15.02
C ARG A 281 12.88 5.10 -14.72
N LEU A 282 12.53 5.48 -13.49
CA LEU A 282 12.53 6.87 -13.04
C LEU A 282 13.91 7.37 -12.59
N GLN A 283 14.97 6.55 -12.71
CA GLN A 283 16.35 6.85 -12.31
C GLN A 283 16.46 7.29 -10.83
N ILE A 284 15.61 6.75 -9.97
CA ILE A 284 15.58 7.04 -8.55
C ILE A 284 16.78 6.36 -7.89
N SER A 285 17.68 7.13 -7.27
CA SER A 285 18.81 6.60 -6.50
C SER A 285 18.45 6.24 -5.07
N GLU A 286 17.48 6.97 -4.48
CA GLU A 286 17.01 6.76 -3.12
C GLU A 286 15.58 7.29 -2.96
N LEU A 287 14.85 6.74 -1.99
CA LEU A 287 13.54 7.23 -1.57
C LEU A 287 13.46 7.29 -0.04
N ILE A 288 12.56 8.12 0.45
CA ILE A 288 12.27 8.24 1.89
C ILE A 288 11.05 7.37 2.22
N VAL A 289 11.21 6.46 3.16
CA VAL A 289 10.11 5.58 3.60
C VAL A 289 9.16 6.36 4.51
N SER A 290 7.86 6.32 4.20
CA SER A 290 6.84 6.87 5.08
C SER A 290 5.94 5.78 5.66
N GLN A 291 5.66 5.87 6.96
CA GLN A 291 4.65 5.04 7.65
C GLN A 291 3.26 5.65 7.53
N HIS A 292 3.17 6.91 7.09
CA HIS A 292 1.91 7.57 6.79
C HIS A 292 1.48 7.26 5.36
N ASN A 293 0.19 7.00 5.16
CA ASN A 293 -0.34 6.50 3.90
C ASN A 293 -1.82 6.90 3.72
N LEU A 294 -2.58 6.15 2.92
CA LEU A 294 -4.02 6.34 2.69
C LEU A 294 -4.83 6.55 3.98
N LEU A 295 -4.57 5.77 5.04
CA LEU A 295 -5.29 5.91 6.31
C LEU A 295 -5.10 7.29 6.94
N ASP A 296 -3.88 7.82 6.90
CA ASP A 296 -3.57 9.16 7.44
C ASP A 296 -4.28 10.24 6.63
N GLY A 297 -4.34 10.08 5.31
CA GLY A 297 -5.10 10.97 4.44
C GLY A 297 -6.61 10.91 4.71
N VAL A 298 -7.16 9.73 4.98
CA VAL A 298 -8.56 9.59 5.39
C VAL A 298 -8.82 10.30 6.72
N ILE A 299 -7.95 10.13 7.72
CA ILE A 299 -8.04 10.86 9.01
C ILE A 299 -7.96 12.37 8.78
N ASN A 300 -7.01 12.85 7.95
CA ASN A 300 -6.92 14.28 7.63
C ASN A 300 -8.24 14.81 7.04
N SER A 301 -8.83 14.05 6.08
CA SER A 301 -10.12 14.44 5.47
C SER A 301 -11.29 14.51 6.45
N LEU A 302 -11.29 13.70 7.51
CA LEU A 302 -12.29 13.76 8.58
C LEU A 302 -12.07 14.97 9.48
N ARG A 303 -10.81 15.29 9.78
CA ARG A 303 -10.45 16.44 10.62
C ARG A 303 -10.79 17.77 9.95
N ASP A 304 -10.49 17.89 8.64
CA ASP A 304 -10.75 19.11 7.88
C ASP A 304 -12.25 19.45 7.77
N LYS A 305 -13.12 18.43 7.74
CA LYS A 305 -14.58 18.62 7.78
C LYS A 305 -15.09 19.16 9.12
N ASN A 306 -14.32 19.00 10.19
CA ASN A 306 -14.70 19.35 11.56
C ASN A 306 -13.95 20.58 12.08
N SER A 307 -13.11 21.21 11.28
CA SER A 307 -12.35 22.43 11.56
C SER A 307 -13.09 23.64 11.01
#